data_aa252dcb3fdbded14b0e0d3a5e25a8ce
#
_entry.id   aa252dcb3fdbded14b0e0d3a5e25a8ce
#
_cell.length_a   1.000
_cell.length_b   1.000
_cell.length_c   1.000
_cell.angle_alpha   90.00
_cell.angle_beta   90.00
_cell.angle_gamma   90.00
#
_symmetry.space_group_name_H-M   'P 1'
#
loop_
_entity.id
_entity.type
_entity.pdbx_description
1 polymer ?
#
loop_
_entity_poly.entity_id
_entity_poly.type
_entity_poly.pdbx_seq_one_letter_code
_entity_poly.pdbx_strand_id
1 'polypeptide(L)'
;YAGMVLQDPIEHYNRYQLWIGVLVSFLSGFAIFLRYKLGKFTRAHAIQTGFHLLLAGILTYLVSRWIALPQWQMILMAFAGLYVVVSSIEYLFRVASKNIRLGASGFSHLGFGLMLVGLLASGGNSYHLNNPFLFKGLSDEEGFEEKYVQLIKNKPLLVRGHMVTYESDT
;
A
#
# COMPACT_ATOMS: atom_id res chain seq x y z
N TYR A 1 -33.94 -3.14 13.51
CA TYR A 1 -32.50 -3.18 13.22
C TYR A 1 -32.05 -1.74 13.05
N ALA A 2 -31.56 -1.10 14.13
CA ALA A 2 -30.80 0.14 14.03
C ALA A 2 -29.48 -0.23 13.36
N GLY A 3 -29.32 0.14 12.08
CA GLY A 3 -28.06 -0.04 11.39
C GLY A 3 -26.98 0.72 12.14
N MET A 4 -25.97 0.01 12.66
CA MET A 4 -24.76 0.66 13.18
C MET A 4 -24.12 1.39 11.99
N VAL A 5 -24.23 2.71 11.99
CA VAL A 5 -23.47 3.55 11.07
C VAL A 5 -22.02 3.50 11.57
N LEU A 6 -21.14 2.94 10.76
CA LEU A 6 -19.71 2.95 11.04
C LEU A 6 -19.24 4.40 11.11
N GLN A 7 -18.72 4.82 12.24
CA GLN A 7 -18.24 6.20 12.45
C GLN A 7 -17.07 6.54 11.51
N ASP A 8 -16.22 5.58 11.20
CA ASP A 8 -15.19 5.71 10.17
C ASP A 8 -15.10 4.43 9.30
N PRO A 9 -15.85 4.38 8.17
CA PRO A 9 -15.80 3.23 7.27
C PRO A 9 -14.40 2.97 6.72
N ILE A 10 -13.61 4.01 6.47
CA ILE A 10 -12.28 3.89 5.85
C ILE A 10 -11.32 3.20 6.82
N GLU A 11 -11.30 3.61 8.09
CA GLU A 11 -10.46 2.97 9.10
C GLU A 11 -10.86 1.51 9.33
N HIS A 12 -12.18 1.25 9.41
CA HIS A 12 -12.69 -0.10 9.58
C HIS A 12 -12.27 -1.03 8.45
N TYR A 13 -12.46 -0.61 7.18
CA TYR A 13 -12.07 -1.42 6.03
C TYR A 13 -10.57 -1.60 5.93
N ASN A 14 -9.78 -0.56 6.14
CA ASN A 14 -8.32 -0.63 6.09
C ASN A 14 -7.77 -1.63 7.11
N ARG A 15 -8.38 -1.74 8.29
CA ARG A 15 -7.97 -2.67 9.33
C ARG A 15 -8.01 -4.14 8.89
N TYR A 16 -8.98 -4.52 8.04
CA TYR A 16 -9.11 -5.89 7.54
C TYR A 16 -8.47 -6.09 6.16
N GLN A 17 -8.62 -5.13 5.28
CA GLN A 17 -8.12 -5.22 3.91
C GLN A 17 -6.60 -5.31 3.84
N LEU A 18 -5.89 -4.58 4.71
CA LEU A 18 -4.44 -4.67 4.78
C LEU A 18 -3.95 -6.09 5.09
N TRP A 19 -4.60 -6.79 6.00
CA TRP A 19 -4.24 -8.17 6.34
C TRP A 19 -4.49 -9.14 5.20
N ILE A 20 -5.62 -8.99 4.51
CA ILE A 20 -5.94 -9.78 3.31
C ILE A 20 -4.89 -9.49 2.23
N GLY A 21 -4.54 -8.23 2.00
CA GLY A 21 -3.51 -7.84 1.05
C GLY A 21 -2.14 -8.46 1.36
N VAL A 22 -1.73 -8.45 2.62
CA VAL A 22 -0.49 -9.08 3.08
C VAL A 22 -0.50 -10.57 2.81
N LEU A 23 -1.57 -11.27 3.21
CA LEU A 23 -1.70 -12.72 3.03
C LEU A 23 -1.68 -13.11 1.55
N VAL A 24 -2.48 -12.43 0.72
CA VAL A 24 -2.53 -12.69 -0.72
C VAL A 24 -1.17 -12.43 -1.38
N SER A 25 -0.46 -11.39 -0.95
CA SER A 25 0.87 -11.07 -1.46
C SER A 25 1.89 -12.16 -1.12
N PHE A 26 1.95 -12.61 0.12
CA PHE A 26 2.85 -13.70 0.50
C PHE A 26 2.54 -14.99 -0.26
N LEU A 27 1.27 -15.37 -0.36
CA LEU A 27 0.86 -16.54 -1.12
C LEU A 27 1.22 -16.40 -2.60
N SER A 28 1.02 -15.22 -3.19
CA SER A 28 1.33 -14.92 -4.58
C SER A 28 2.83 -15.06 -4.87
N GLY A 29 3.68 -14.43 -4.07
CA GLY A 29 5.14 -14.50 -4.24
C GLY A 29 5.71 -15.89 -3.98
N PHE A 30 5.10 -16.66 -3.06
CA PHE A 30 5.50 -18.03 -2.78
C PHE A 30 5.06 -19.00 -3.89
N ALA A 31 3.80 -18.87 -4.36
CA ALA A 31 3.21 -19.78 -5.33
C ALA A 31 3.85 -19.72 -6.70
N ILE A 32 4.45 -18.60 -7.09
CA ILE A 32 5.00 -18.40 -8.43
C ILE A 32 6.10 -19.42 -8.79
N PHE A 33 6.82 -19.94 -7.79
CA PHE A 33 7.85 -20.97 -7.97
C PHE A 33 7.37 -22.39 -7.72
N LEU A 34 6.15 -22.59 -7.21
CA LEU A 34 5.58 -23.91 -7.04
C LEU A 34 5.29 -24.51 -8.41
N ARG A 35 6.07 -25.49 -8.80
CA ARG A 35 5.84 -26.24 -10.04
C ARG A 35 4.58 -27.07 -9.90
N TYR A 36 3.56 -26.76 -10.67
CA TYR A 36 2.27 -27.44 -10.69
C TYR A 36 2.37 -28.98 -10.81
N LYS A 37 3.42 -29.50 -11.44
CA LYS A 37 3.61 -30.95 -11.63
C LYS A 37 4.34 -31.68 -10.50
N LEU A 38 5.03 -30.99 -9.60
CA LEU A 38 5.89 -31.66 -8.63
C LEU A 38 5.47 -31.46 -7.16
N GLY A 39 4.70 -30.45 -6.84
CA GLY A 39 4.09 -30.24 -5.51
C GLY A 39 5.03 -30.34 -4.29
N LYS A 40 6.32 -30.61 -4.51
CA LYS A 40 7.28 -30.84 -3.44
C LYS A 40 8.08 -29.57 -3.17
N PHE A 41 7.97 -29.09 -1.95
CA PHE A 41 8.82 -28.05 -1.41
C PHE A 41 10.24 -28.62 -1.22
N THR A 42 11.22 -28.08 -1.94
CA THR A 42 12.60 -28.52 -1.84
C THR A 42 13.44 -27.53 -1.01
N ARG A 43 14.56 -28.03 -0.46
CA ARG A 43 15.53 -27.16 0.26
C ARG A 43 16.00 -25.98 -0.60
N ALA A 44 16.13 -26.18 -1.91
CA ALA A 44 16.50 -25.12 -2.84
C ALA A 44 15.42 -24.01 -2.90
N HIS A 45 14.14 -24.37 -2.90
CA HIS A 45 13.05 -23.40 -2.83
C HIS A 45 13.05 -22.63 -1.51
N ALA A 46 13.34 -23.29 -0.38
CA ALA A 46 13.41 -22.62 0.92
C ALA A 46 14.53 -21.56 0.93
N ILE A 47 15.71 -21.90 0.43
CA ILE A 47 16.85 -20.96 0.33
C ILE A 47 16.52 -19.79 -0.59
N GLN A 48 15.93 -20.06 -1.75
CA GLN A 48 15.50 -19.05 -2.72
C GLN A 48 14.47 -18.09 -2.11
N THR A 49 13.43 -18.63 -1.47
CA THR A 49 12.41 -17.84 -0.75
C THR A 49 13.05 -16.99 0.34
N GLY A 50 13.97 -17.55 1.12
CA GLY A 50 14.72 -16.83 2.14
C GLY A 50 15.51 -15.64 1.58
N PHE A 51 16.18 -15.83 0.42
CA PHE A 51 16.88 -14.75 -0.28
C PHE A 51 15.93 -13.65 -0.75
N HIS A 52 14.76 -14.01 -1.31
CA HIS A 52 13.76 -13.02 -1.71
C HIS A 52 13.21 -12.22 -0.53
N LEU A 53 12.94 -12.89 0.59
CA LEU A 53 12.49 -12.23 1.82
C LEU A 53 13.54 -11.26 2.35
N LEU A 54 14.81 -11.64 2.36
CA LEU A 54 15.90 -10.78 2.77
C LEU A 54 16.01 -9.55 1.86
N LEU A 55 15.99 -9.74 0.55
CA LEU A 55 16.05 -8.63 -0.41
C LEU A 55 14.83 -7.73 -0.30
N ALA A 56 13.63 -8.29 -0.16
CA ALA A 56 12.40 -7.53 0.07
C ALA A 56 12.48 -6.71 1.36
N GLY A 57 13.08 -7.26 2.43
CA GLY A 57 13.31 -6.53 3.68
C GLY A 57 14.22 -5.33 3.51
N ILE A 58 15.33 -5.49 2.79
CA ILE A 58 16.26 -4.39 2.47
C ILE A 58 15.53 -3.31 1.66
N LEU A 59 14.79 -3.70 0.62
CA LEU A 59 14.04 -2.78 -0.21
C LEU A 59 12.95 -2.05 0.59
N THR A 60 12.26 -2.75 1.48
CA THR A 60 11.26 -2.15 2.37
C THR A 60 11.88 -1.09 3.28
N TYR A 61 13.04 -1.39 3.86
CA TYR A 61 13.78 -0.42 4.65
C TYR A 61 14.15 0.82 3.83
N LEU A 62 14.66 0.65 2.60
CA LEU A 62 14.98 1.78 1.73
C LEU A 62 13.72 2.58 1.36
N VAL A 63 12.63 1.93 0.98
CA VAL A 63 11.36 2.58 0.63
C VAL A 63 10.78 3.34 1.81
N SER A 64 10.84 2.80 3.03
CA SER A 64 10.34 3.46 4.24
C SER A 64 11.10 4.77 4.58
N ARG A 65 12.28 5.00 3.98
CA ARG A 65 13.01 6.28 4.12
C ARG A 65 12.44 7.38 3.23
N TRP A 66 11.71 7.00 2.17
CA TRP A 66 11.18 7.93 1.16
C TRP A 66 9.66 8.11 1.28
N ILE A 67 8.96 7.07 1.75
CA ILE A 67 7.51 7.04 1.89
C ILE A 67 7.17 7.00 3.38
N ALA A 68 6.32 7.92 3.82
CA ALA A 68 5.81 7.89 5.19
C ALA A 68 4.87 6.68 5.35
N LEU A 69 5.27 5.73 6.17
CA LEU A 69 4.48 4.55 6.51
C LEU A 69 4.15 4.59 8.01
N PRO A 70 3.13 5.36 8.43
CA PRO A 70 2.86 5.64 9.84
C PRO A 70 2.39 4.41 10.63
N GLN A 71 1.82 3.42 9.94
CA GLN A 71 1.31 2.20 10.56
C GLN A 71 2.20 1.01 10.24
N TRP A 72 2.48 0.17 11.24
CA TRP A 72 3.29 -1.03 11.06
C TRP A 72 2.68 -2.02 10.04
N GLN A 73 1.34 -2.04 9.89
CA GLN A 73 0.65 -2.82 8.88
C GLN A 73 1.01 -2.39 7.45
N MET A 74 1.22 -1.08 7.23
CA MET A 74 1.68 -0.56 5.94
C MET A 74 3.10 -1.00 5.61
N ILE A 75 3.98 -1.07 6.62
CA ILE A 75 5.35 -1.59 6.46
C ILE A 75 5.30 -3.07 6.08
N LEU A 76 4.45 -3.85 6.75
CA LEU A 76 4.27 -5.27 6.44
C LEU A 76 3.70 -5.48 5.03
N MET A 77 2.75 -4.64 4.60
CA MET A 77 2.20 -4.70 3.24
C MET A 77 3.23 -4.28 2.18
N ALA A 78 4.05 -3.26 2.46
CA ALA A 78 5.17 -2.87 1.60
C ALA A 78 6.16 -4.04 1.43
N PHE A 79 6.51 -4.69 2.53
CA PHE A 79 7.38 -5.87 2.55
C PHE A 79 6.79 -7.01 1.71
N ALA A 80 5.51 -7.33 1.89
CA ALA A 80 4.84 -8.38 1.14
C ALA A 80 4.74 -8.03 -0.36
N GLY A 81 4.41 -6.79 -0.71
CA GLY A 81 4.37 -6.31 -2.10
C GLY A 81 5.74 -6.37 -2.77
N LEU A 82 6.80 -5.91 -2.09
CA LEU A 82 8.16 -5.98 -2.60
C LEU A 82 8.67 -7.42 -2.72
N TYR A 83 8.25 -8.31 -1.82
CA TYR A 83 8.53 -9.74 -1.96
C TYR A 83 7.92 -10.31 -3.24
N VAL A 84 6.68 -9.96 -3.59
CA VAL A 84 6.06 -10.36 -4.87
C VAL A 84 6.84 -9.80 -6.05
N VAL A 85 7.24 -8.53 -6.00
CA VAL A 85 8.03 -7.90 -7.08
C VAL A 85 9.34 -8.64 -7.31
N VAL A 86 10.13 -8.87 -6.25
CA VAL A 86 11.43 -9.58 -6.33
C VAL A 86 11.24 -10.98 -6.87
N SER A 87 10.28 -11.72 -6.34
CA SER A 87 9.99 -13.10 -6.77
C SER A 87 9.56 -13.15 -8.23
N SER A 88 8.74 -12.20 -8.67
CA SER A 88 8.25 -12.13 -10.05
C SER A 88 9.36 -11.78 -11.04
N ILE A 89 10.23 -10.85 -10.68
CA ILE A 89 11.39 -10.48 -11.52
C ILE A 89 12.29 -11.70 -11.74
N GLU A 90 12.66 -12.40 -10.67
CA GLU A 90 13.48 -13.61 -10.81
C GLU A 90 12.78 -14.68 -11.64
N TYR A 91 11.49 -14.89 -11.44
CA TYR A 91 10.69 -15.83 -12.23
C TYR A 91 10.73 -15.47 -13.72
N LEU A 92 10.56 -14.21 -14.08
CA LEU A 92 10.62 -13.74 -15.46
C LEU A 92 11.99 -14.02 -16.09
N PHE A 93 13.07 -13.76 -15.36
CA PHE A 93 14.43 -14.02 -15.87
C PHE A 93 14.77 -15.51 -15.96
N ARG A 94 14.35 -16.33 -15.02
CA ARG A 94 14.72 -17.75 -14.98
C ARG A 94 13.80 -18.66 -15.80
N VAL A 95 12.50 -18.35 -15.83
CA VAL A 95 11.49 -19.25 -16.39
C VAL A 95 10.92 -18.69 -17.69
N ALA A 96 10.47 -17.45 -17.69
CA ALA A 96 9.82 -16.85 -18.85
C ALA A 96 10.79 -16.58 -20.00
N SER A 97 12.06 -16.30 -19.71
CA SER A 97 13.10 -16.15 -20.74
C SER A 97 13.29 -17.43 -21.59
N LYS A 98 13.00 -18.60 -21.02
CA LYS A 98 13.08 -19.90 -21.71
C LYS A 98 11.77 -20.26 -22.40
N ASN A 99 10.63 -19.77 -21.93
CA ASN A 99 9.33 -20.03 -22.51
C ASN A 99 8.40 -18.83 -22.25
N ILE A 100 8.21 -18.01 -23.28
CA ILE A 100 7.42 -16.78 -23.21
C ILE A 100 5.97 -17.00 -22.79
N ARG A 101 5.40 -18.18 -23.07
CA ARG A 101 4.04 -18.51 -22.68
C ARG A 101 3.85 -18.55 -21.15
N LEU A 102 4.95 -18.78 -20.42
CA LEU A 102 4.95 -18.76 -18.96
C LEU A 102 5.13 -17.32 -18.40
N GLY A 103 5.47 -16.38 -19.25
CA GLY A 103 5.68 -14.96 -18.86
C GLY A 103 4.44 -14.27 -18.35
N ALA A 104 3.26 -14.60 -18.89
CA ALA A 104 2.00 -13.94 -18.52
C ALA A 104 1.74 -13.98 -17.00
N SER A 105 1.96 -15.12 -16.35
CA SER A 105 1.85 -15.25 -14.89
C SER A 105 2.85 -14.35 -14.16
N GLY A 106 4.12 -14.34 -14.60
CA GLY A 106 5.15 -13.49 -14.01
C GLY A 106 4.83 -12.00 -14.10
N PHE A 107 4.36 -11.54 -15.26
CA PHE A 107 3.94 -10.15 -15.45
C PHE A 107 2.72 -9.78 -14.61
N SER A 108 1.73 -10.67 -14.48
CA SER A 108 0.56 -10.44 -13.65
C SER A 108 0.92 -10.26 -12.17
N HIS A 109 1.77 -11.14 -11.63
CA HIS A 109 2.24 -11.02 -10.25
C HIS A 109 3.13 -9.79 -10.05
N LEU A 110 4.00 -9.47 -11.01
CA LEU A 110 4.81 -8.26 -10.95
C LEU A 110 3.92 -7.00 -10.91
N GLY A 111 2.94 -6.92 -11.82
CA GLY A 111 1.97 -5.81 -11.85
C GLY A 111 1.18 -5.69 -10.54
N PHE A 112 0.77 -6.80 -9.97
CA PHE A 112 0.09 -6.82 -8.66
C PHE A 112 1.00 -6.27 -7.55
N GLY A 113 2.25 -6.72 -7.45
CA GLY A 113 3.19 -6.22 -6.45
C GLY A 113 3.48 -4.73 -6.62
N LEU A 114 3.69 -4.26 -7.86
CA LEU A 114 3.90 -2.83 -8.15
C LEU A 114 2.66 -1.99 -7.82
N MET A 115 1.46 -2.49 -8.09
CA MET A 115 0.22 -1.82 -7.72
C MET A 115 0.12 -1.63 -6.21
N LEU A 116 0.43 -2.64 -5.41
CA LEU A 116 0.40 -2.55 -3.95
C LEU A 116 1.40 -1.51 -3.42
N VAL A 117 2.63 -1.52 -3.93
CA VAL A 117 3.65 -0.52 -3.55
C VAL A 117 3.21 0.88 -3.97
N GLY A 118 2.63 1.03 -5.17
CA GLY A 118 2.10 2.31 -5.67
C GLY A 118 0.94 2.85 -4.81
N LEU A 119 0.01 1.99 -4.38
CA LEU A 119 -1.06 2.37 -3.47
C LEU A 119 -0.53 2.84 -2.11
N LEU A 120 0.48 2.15 -1.57
CA LEU A 120 1.13 2.57 -0.32
C LEU A 120 1.88 3.89 -0.48
N ALA A 121 2.56 4.10 -1.61
CA ALA A 121 3.24 5.36 -1.91
C ALA A 121 2.26 6.53 -2.01
N SER A 122 1.14 6.32 -2.67
CA SER A 122 0.07 7.31 -2.80
C SER A 122 -0.58 7.61 -1.45
N GLY A 123 -0.95 6.57 -0.70
CA GLY A 123 -1.58 6.72 0.61
C GLY A 123 -0.66 7.30 1.68
N GLY A 124 0.61 6.86 1.71
CA GLY A 124 1.60 7.33 2.69
C GLY A 124 2.03 8.78 2.46
N ASN A 125 1.96 9.26 1.22
CA ASN A 125 2.27 10.65 0.86
C ASN A 125 1.02 11.54 0.77
N SER A 126 -0.16 11.03 1.11
CA SER A 126 -1.36 11.86 1.23
C SER A 126 -1.26 12.74 2.47
N TYR A 127 -1.21 14.03 2.27
CA TYR A 127 -1.21 15.02 3.35
C TYR A 127 -2.63 15.57 3.52
N HIS A 128 -3.14 15.54 4.75
CA HIS A 128 -4.31 16.34 5.09
C HIS A 128 -3.90 17.81 5.08
N LEU A 129 -4.55 18.60 4.24
CA LEU A 129 -4.31 20.05 4.11
C LEU A 129 -4.90 20.83 5.29
N ASN A 130 -4.71 20.37 6.51
CA ASN A 130 -5.41 20.87 7.68
C ASN A 130 -4.58 21.84 8.53
N ASN A 131 -5.20 22.94 8.96
CA ASN A 131 -4.63 23.85 9.96
C ASN A 131 -5.46 23.77 11.25
N PRO A 132 -4.95 23.07 12.29
CA PRO A 132 -5.70 22.85 13.53
C PRO A 132 -6.10 24.13 14.26
N PHE A 133 -5.43 25.27 13.99
CA PHE A 133 -5.76 26.53 14.65
C PHE A 133 -7.05 27.19 14.15
N LEU A 134 -7.60 26.81 13.00
CA LEU A 134 -8.79 27.43 12.43
C LEU A 134 -10.11 26.87 12.97
N PHE A 135 -10.07 25.72 13.65
CA PHE A 135 -11.26 24.96 14.03
C PHE A 135 -11.43 24.77 15.53
N LYS A 136 -10.54 25.38 16.32
CA LYS A 136 -10.63 25.28 17.78
C LYS A 136 -11.98 25.79 18.29
N GLY A 137 -12.85 24.85 18.64
CA GLY A 137 -14.19 25.13 19.18
C GLY A 137 -15.38 24.90 18.23
N LEU A 138 -15.17 24.29 17.02
CA LEU A 138 -16.28 24.03 16.08
C LEU A 138 -16.92 22.65 16.23
N SER A 139 -16.24 21.69 16.83
CA SER A 139 -16.82 20.40 17.21
C SER A 139 -16.10 19.81 18.42
N ASP A 140 -16.87 19.11 19.27
CA ASP A 140 -16.36 18.37 20.42
C ASP A 140 -15.75 17.00 20.03
N GLU A 141 -15.65 16.69 18.74
CA GLU A 141 -15.05 15.43 18.25
C GLU A 141 -13.54 15.56 18.20
N GLU A 142 -12.85 14.72 18.96
CA GLU A 142 -11.37 14.59 18.89
C GLU A 142 -10.93 14.24 17.47
N GLY A 143 -10.08 15.09 16.88
CA GLY A 143 -9.52 14.90 15.54
C GLY A 143 -10.31 15.54 14.38
N PHE A 144 -11.45 16.20 14.64
CA PHE A 144 -12.16 16.95 13.59
C PHE A 144 -11.28 18.07 13.03
N GLU A 145 -10.55 18.74 13.89
CA GLU A 145 -9.64 19.84 13.54
C GLU A 145 -8.46 19.38 12.66
N GLU A 146 -8.11 18.12 12.68
CA GLU A 146 -7.04 17.55 11.85
C GLU A 146 -7.52 17.10 10.46
N LYS A 147 -8.81 16.81 10.29
CA LYS A 147 -9.37 16.22 9.07
C LYS A 147 -9.98 17.22 8.09
N TYR A 148 -10.41 18.40 8.55
CA TYR A 148 -11.20 19.32 7.72
C TYR A 148 -10.61 20.73 7.66
N VAL A 149 -10.69 21.36 6.49
CA VAL A 149 -10.32 22.77 6.28
C VAL A 149 -11.58 23.54 5.88
N GLN A 150 -11.94 24.55 6.64
CA GLN A 150 -13.05 25.42 6.27
C GLN A 150 -12.59 26.45 5.25
N LEU A 151 -13.10 26.33 4.03
CA LEU A 151 -12.88 27.32 2.98
C LEU A 151 -14.05 28.31 2.98
N ILE A 152 -13.74 29.57 3.22
CA ILE A 152 -14.73 30.66 3.12
C ILE A 152 -14.73 31.14 1.68
N LYS A 153 -15.93 31.26 1.08
CA LYS A 153 -16.11 31.69 -0.29
C LYS A 153 -15.38 33.01 -0.57
N ASN A 154 -14.60 33.05 -1.65
CA ASN A 154 -13.82 34.18 -2.12
C ASN A 154 -12.74 34.69 -1.14
N LYS A 155 -12.37 33.90 -0.12
CA LYS A 155 -11.24 34.23 0.74
C LYS A 155 -10.09 33.26 0.49
N PRO A 156 -8.93 33.75 0.02
CA PRO A 156 -7.76 32.91 -0.14
C PRO A 156 -7.23 32.47 1.22
N LEU A 157 -7.02 31.17 1.39
CA LEU A 157 -6.40 30.57 2.57
C LEU A 157 -5.06 29.96 2.19
N LEU A 158 -4.02 30.32 2.92
CA LEU A 158 -2.70 29.71 2.74
C LEU A 158 -2.66 28.38 3.49
N VAL A 159 -2.66 27.26 2.76
CA VAL A 159 -2.61 25.94 3.34
C VAL A 159 -1.31 25.26 2.89
N ARG A 160 -0.38 25.05 3.82
CA ARG A 160 0.94 24.45 3.56
C ARG A 160 1.69 25.02 2.34
N GLY A 161 1.68 26.35 2.17
CA GLY A 161 2.38 27.01 1.07
C GLY A 161 1.60 27.10 -0.25
N HIS A 162 0.37 26.59 -0.30
CA HIS A 162 -0.53 26.74 -1.42
C HIS A 162 -1.67 27.69 -1.08
N MET A 163 -1.96 28.63 -1.99
CA MET A 163 -3.14 29.49 -1.88
C MET A 163 -4.36 28.76 -2.44
N VAL A 164 -5.30 28.49 -1.57
CA VAL A 164 -6.56 27.82 -1.95
C VAL A 164 -7.70 28.80 -1.79
N THR A 165 -8.52 28.95 -2.84
CA THR A 165 -9.69 29.83 -2.85
C THR A 165 -10.90 29.02 -3.30
N TYR A 166 -11.99 29.09 -2.53
CA TYR A 166 -13.28 28.55 -2.93
C TYR A 166 -14.07 29.63 -3.66
N GLU A 167 -14.31 29.44 -4.96
CA GLU A 167 -14.95 30.46 -5.81
C GLU A 167 -16.46 30.24 -5.93
N SER A 168 -16.93 29.07 -6.31
CA SER A 168 -18.36 28.74 -6.38
C SER A 168 -18.60 27.24 -6.54
N ASP A 169 -19.80 26.81 -6.14
CA ASP A 169 -20.38 25.53 -6.59
C ASP A 169 -20.99 25.76 -7.99
N THR A 170 -20.53 24.99 -8.97
CA THR A 170 -21.17 24.91 -10.30
C THR A 170 -22.09 23.72 -10.35
#